data_5047dfc90025f3d18f726eb2e0a7d351
#
_entry.id   5047dfc90025f3d18f726eb2e0a7d351
#
_cell.length_a   1.000
_cell.length_b   1.000
_cell.length_c   1.000
_cell.angle_alpha   90.00
_cell.angle_beta   90.00
_cell.angle_gamma   90.00
#
_symmetry.space_group_name_H-M   'P 1'
#
loop_
_entity.id
_entity.type
_entity.pdbx_description
1 polymer ?
#
loop_
_entity_poly.entity_id
_entity_poly.type
_entity_poly.pdbx_seq_one_letter_code
_entity_poly.pdbx_strand_id
1 'polypeptide(L)'
;MNHLKLIACAAALAVLCGCASTGASTASTRTSFPDNAFKEVPQEYFNVCEKGGVIREFKYTTRDNQTAGSPEFEKSGLVYLPYGYDEKDTSTRYNVLYLMHGGGDNPGWYFGEPGRNTRLKNVIDHLIANGEMKPLIICALSYYTQYSNDATKNCIDYHYELDKDVIPVFEKQYHTYAKDVTQDALDASRWHRGFGGFSMGACATWSVFEHCLGEMGYFIPMSGDCWAKGRGNSVESARHLAETVVKNGKTAKDFYIYSGCGRNDVAEPNMTPMINEMKKYPEIFKYCDNFRDGNLYQMIYERGGHDINSVIRVMYNGLPKMFD
;
A
#
# COMPACT_ATOMS: atom_id res chain seq x y z
N MET A 1 19.65 -52.62 43.55
CA MET A 1 18.26 -52.81 43.05
C MET A 1 17.46 -51.63 43.51
N ASN A 2 17.34 -50.61 42.67
CA ASN A 2 16.76 -49.32 43.02
C ASN A 2 15.37 -49.19 42.40
N HIS A 3 14.36 -49.04 43.27
CA HIS A 3 13.01 -48.69 42.84
C HIS A 3 12.86 -47.18 42.76
N LEU A 4 12.63 -46.67 41.56
CA LEU A 4 12.27 -45.28 41.30
C LEU A 4 10.79 -45.12 41.55
N LYS A 5 10.39 -44.25 42.49
CA LYS A 5 9.00 -43.86 42.71
C LYS A 5 8.68 -42.65 41.78
N LEU A 6 7.70 -42.84 40.89
CA LEU A 6 7.08 -41.76 40.13
C LEU A 6 6.17 -40.92 41.07
N ILE A 7 6.45 -39.66 41.14
CA ILE A 7 5.55 -38.67 41.75
C ILE A 7 4.71 -38.02 40.62
N ALA A 8 3.45 -38.28 40.58
CA ALA A 8 2.51 -37.61 39.68
C ALA A 8 2.12 -36.26 40.27
N CYS A 9 2.55 -35.16 39.68
CA CYS A 9 2.01 -33.82 39.94
C CYS A 9 0.78 -33.58 39.07
N ALA A 10 -0.41 -33.56 39.71
CA ALA A 10 -1.63 -33.08 39.07
C ALA A 10 -1.56 -31.56 38.96
N ALA A 11 -1.40 -31.02 37.76
CA ALA A 11 -1.57 -29.62 37.50
C ALA A 11 -3.05 -29.35 37.18
N ALA A 12 -3.68 -28.56 38.03
CA ALA A 12 -5.04 -28.04 37.82
C ALA A 12 -5.01 -27.06 36.65
N LEU A 13 -5.73 -27.39 35.58
CA LEU A 13 -5.94 -26.53 34.40
C LEU A 13 -7.04 -25.53 34.77
N ALA A 14 -6.66 -24.30 35.10
CA ALA A 14 -7.61 -23.19 35.16
C ALA A 14 -7.98 -22.81 33.74
N VAL A 15 -9.18 -23.15 33.30
CA VAL A 15 -9.76 -22.67 32.04
C VAL A 15 -10.13 -21.21 32.21
N LEU A 16 -9.23 -20.32 31.83
CA LEU A 16 -9.55 -18.92 31.57
C LEU A 16 -10.29 -18.89 30.23
N CYS A 17 -11.61 -18.74 30.29
CA CYS A 17 -12.43 -18.32 29.16
C CYS A 17 -12.02 -16.87 28.79
N GLY A 18 -10.95 -16.71 28.05
CA GLY A 18 -10.69 -15.50 27.30
C GLY A 18 -11.67 -15.48 26.14
N CYS A 19 -12.60 -14.53 26.14
CA CYS A 19 -13.33 -14.16 24.93
C CYS A 19 -12.31 -13.64 23.92
N ALA A 20 -11.77 -14.54 23.10
CA ALA A 20 -11.13 -14.15 21.87
C ALA A 20 -12.23 -13.57 20.99
N SER A 21 -12.25 -12.24 20.85
CA SER A 21 -12.98 -11.59 19.78
C SER A 21 -12.35 -12.11 18.48
N THR A 22 -12.99 -13.10 17.88
CA THR A 22 -12.71 -13.52 16.52
C THR A 22 -13.16 -12.35 15.64
N GLY A 23 -12.26 -11.40 15.42
CA GLY A 23 -12.40 -10.45 14.34
C GLY A 23 -12.56 -11.28 13.06
N ALA A 24 -13.79 -11.38 12.59
CA ALA A 24 -14.06 -12.02 11.32
C ALA A 24 -13.28 -11.23 10.27
N SER A 25 -12.20 -11.81 9.75
CA SER A 25 -11.55 -11.30 8.56
C SER A 25 -12.62 -11.24 7.48
N THR A 26 -13.07 -10.03 7.14
CA THR A 26 -13.98 -9.86 6.01
C THR A 26 -13.20 -10.27 4.77
N ALA A 27 -13.48 -11.45 4.24
CA ALA A 27 -12.91 -11.89 2.98
C ALA A 27 -13.21 -10.84 1.90
N SER A 28 -12.27 -10.64 0.99
CA SER A 28 -12.50 -9.77 -0.17
C SER A 28 -13.77 -10.22 -0.88
N THR A 29 -14.71 -9.30 -1.08
CA THR A 29 -15.94 -9.54 -1.86
C THR A 29 -15.68 -9.49 -3.37
N ARG A 30 -14.41 -9.44 -3.76
CA ARG A 30 -13.96 -9.27 -5.14
C ARG A 30 -14.52 -10.36 -6.04
N THR A 31 -15.21 -9.96 -7.10
CA THR A 31 -15.86 -10.82 -8.08
C THR A 31 -15.09 -10.93 -9.40
N SER A 32 -14.22 -9.96 -9.70
CA SER A 32 -13.41 -9.91 -10.92
C SER A 32 -11.92 -10.07 -10.60
N PHE A 33 -11.25 -10.96 -11.34
CA PHE A 33 -9.82 -11.23 -11.19
C PHE A 33 -9.16 -11.20 -12.57
N PRO A 34 -8.87 -10.01 -13.11
CA PRO A 34 -8.15 -9.91 -14.38
C PRO A 34 -6.77 -10.54 -14.26
N ASP A 35 -6.29 -11.15 -15.35
CA ASP A 35 -4.94 -11.72 -15.37
C ASP A 35 -3.86 -10.65 -15.22
N ASN A 36 -2.65 -11.07 -14.82
CA ASN A 36 -1.50 -10.19 -14.60
C ASN A 36 -0.63 -10.02 -15.87
N ALA A 37 -1.08 -10.49 -17.04
CA ALA A 37 -0.34 -10.30 -18.29
C ALA A 37 -0.07 -8.81 -18.54
N PHE A 38 1.16 -8.51 -18.91
CA PHE A 38 1.57 -7.14 -19.23
C PHE A 38 0.80 -6.61 -20.44
N LYS A 39 0.29 -5.38 -20.32
CA LYS A 39 -0.31 -4.61 -21.40
C LYS A 39 0.47 -3.31 -21.58
N GLU A 40 0.80 -2.96 -22.83
CA GLU A 40 1.36 -1.64 -23.12
C GLU A 40 0.28 -0.57 -22.96
N VAL A 41 0.67 0.60 -22.47
CA VAL A 41 -0.25 1.75 -22.34
C VAL A 41 -0.62 2.25 -23.74
N PRO A 42 -1.90 2.35 -24.10
CA PRO A 42 -2.31 2.94 -25.37
C PRO A 42 -1.76 4.37 -25.51
N GLN A 43 -1.27 4.72 -26.69
CA GLN A 43 -0.61 6.01 -26.90
C GLN A 43 -1.53 7.20 -26.63
N GLU A 44 -2.81 7.05 -26.95
CA GLU A 44 -3.86 8.05 -26.69
C GLU A 44 -4.09 8.33 -25.20
N TYR A 45 -3.79 7.37 -24.30
CA TYR A 45 -3.94 7.56 -22.84
C TYR A 45 -2.94 8.56 -22.26
N PHE A 46 -1.91 8.92 -22.99
CA PHE A 46 -0.98 9.98 -22.58
C PHE A 46 -1.52 11.39 -22.87
N ASN A 47 -2.57 11.52 -23.66
CA ASN A 47 -3.23 12.78 -23.97
C ASN A 47 -4.23 13.14 -22.85
N VAL A 48 -4.61 14.43 -22.80
CA VAL A 48 -5.62 14.92 -21.85
C VAL A 48 -6.97 14.22 -22.12
N CYS A 49 -7.57 13.67 -21.08
CA CYS A 49 -8.90 13.05 -21.13
C CYS A 49 -9.97 14.12 -20.88
N GLU A 50 -11.04 14.13 -21.66
CA GLU A 50 -12.18 15.02 -21.46
C GLU A 50 -12.85 14.83 -20.09
N LYS A 51 -12.96 13.57 -19.67
CA LYS A 51 -13.48 13.21 -18.34
C LYS A 51 -12.30 13.04 -17.38
N GLY A 52 -11.47 14.08 -17.26
CA GLY A 52 -10.33 14.09 -16.37
C GLY A 52 -10.71 14.49 -14.94
N GLY A 53 -10.05 13.86 -13.98
CA GLY A 53 -10.11 14.23 -12.57
C GLY A 53 -9.37 15.55 -12.30
N VAL A 54 -9.40 15.99 -11.05
CA VAL A 54 -8.73 17.21 -10.60
C VAL A 54 -7.71 16.92 -9.52
N ILE A 55 -6.65 17.74 -9.49
CA ILE A 55 -5.65 17.71 -8.42
C ILE A 55 -5.94 18.87 -7.47
N ARG A 56 -5.94 18.57 -6.17
CA ARG A 56 -6.09 19.55 -5.10
C ARG A 56 -5.01 19.39 -4.06
N GLU A 57 -4.73 20.43 -3.28
CA GLU A 57 -3.92 20.34 -2.09
C GLU A 57 -4.72 19.68 -0.95
N PHE A 58 -4.05 18.82 -0.19
CA PHE A 58 -4.53 18.22 1.05
C PHE A 58 -3.62 18.66 2.19
N LYS A 59 -4.18 19.22 3.24
CA LYS A 59 -3.44 19.69 4.40
C LYS A 59 -3.81 18.91 5.64
N TYR A 60 -2.83 18.62 6.48
CA TYR A 60 -3.00 17.96 7.76
C TYR A 60 -1.93 18.43 8.75
N THR A 61 -2.21 18.27 10.03
CA THR A 61 -1.25 18.51 11.09
C THR A 61 -0.61 17.20 11.49
N THR A 62 0.70 17.22 11.69
CA THR A 62 1.50 16.07 12.14
C THR A 62 2.55 16.49 13.15
N ARG A 63 3.23 15.51 13.72
CA ARG A 63 4.33 15.65 14.69
C ARG A 63 5.30 14.48 14.56
N ASP A 64 6.40 14.50 15.33
CA ASP A 64 7.14 13.27 15.58
C ASP A 64 6.32 12.34 16.49
N ASN A 65 5.62 11.40 15.89
CA ASN A 65 4.74 10.46 16.59
C ASN A 65 5.49 9.44 17.48
N GLN A 66 6.83 9.42 17.41
CA GLN A 66 7.68 8.58 18.25
C GLN A 66 8.18 9.33 19.51
N THR A 67 8.07 10.67 19.54
CA THR A 67 8.53 11.51 20.64
C THR A 67 7.34 12.16 21.34
N ALA A 68 7.10 11.79 22.59
CA ALA A 68 6.02 12.36 23.39
C ALA A 68 6.20 13.87 23.56
N GLY A 69 5.13 14.65 23.28
CA GLY A 69 5.14 16.11 23.41
C GLY A 69 5.91 16.84 22.31
N SER A 70 6.27 16.19 21.22
CA SER A 70 6.89 16.85 20.07
C SER A 70 5.96 17.93 19.49
N PRO A 71 6.51 19.05 18.97
CA PRO A 71 5.71 20.11 18.37
C PRO A 71 4.94 19.63 17.14
N GLU A 72 3.74 20.15 17.00
CA GLU A 72 2.94 19.97 15.78
C GLU A 72 3.38 20.93 14.68
N PHE A 73 3.23 20.50 13.43
CA PHE A 73 3.42 21.34 12.25
C PHE A 73 2.49 20.92 11.13
N GLU A 74 2.20 21.84 10.22
CA GLU A 74 1.37 21.57 9.05
C GLU A 74 2.21 20.90 7.95
N LYS A 75 1.65 19.87 7.33
CA LYS A 75 2.15 19.26 6.09
C LYS A 75 1.06 19.29 5.03
N SER A 76 1.50 19.21 3.79
CA SER A 76 0.58 19.06 2.66
C SER A 76 0.97 17.90 1.75
N GLY A 77 -0.05 17.33 1.12
CA GLY A 77 0.02 16.38 0.04
C GLY A 77 -0.83 16.86 -1.14
N LEU A 78 -0.93 16.03 -2.16
CA LEU A 78 -1.80 16.27 -3.29
C LEU A 78 -2.86 15.17 -3.37
N VAL A 79 -4.09 15.55 -3.69
CA VAL A 79 -5.19 14.62 -3.87
C VAL A 79 -5.68 14.66 -5.31
N TYR A 80 -5.68 13.52 -5.96
CA TYR A 80 -6.42 13.29 -7.20
C TYR A 80 -7.86 12.90 -6.84
N LEU A 81 -8.81 13.67 -7.32
CA LEU A 81 -10.24 13.39 -7.25
C LEU A 81 -10.74 13.00 -8.64
N PRO A 82 -11.39 11.85 -8.83
CA PRO A 82 -11.81 11.39 -10.13
C PRO A 82 -12.90 12.30 -10.74
N TYR A 83 -13.05 12.24 -12.06
CA TYR A 83 -14.13 12.95 -12.74
C TYR A 83 -15.50 12.61 -12.13
N GLY A 84 -16.30 13.64 -11.86
CA GLY A 84 -17.62 13.49 -11.23
C GLY A 84 -17.60 13.37 -9.71
N TYR A 85 -16.44 13.51 -9.05
CA TYR A 85 -16.42 13.63 -7.59
C TYR A 85 -17.18 14.89 -7.15
N ASP A 86 -18.21 14.71 -6.33
CA ASP A 86 -19.01 15.79 -5.77
C ASP A 86 -18.94 15.76 -4.24
N GLU A 87 -18.43 16.82 -3.64
CA GLU A 87 -18.34 16.97 -2.17
C GLU A 87 -19.69 16.93 -1.46
N LYS A 88 -20.78 17.24 -2.19
CA LYS A 88 -22.14 17.24 -1.65
C LYS A 88 -22.83 15.88 -1.75
N ASP A 89 -22.32 15.00 -2.61
CA ASP A 89 -22.87 13.65 -2.73
C ASP A 89 -22.32 12.73 -1.64
N THR A 90 -22.98 12.70 -0.50
CA THR A 90 -22.62 11.84 0.62
C THR A 90 -23.01 10.36 0.43
N SER A 91 -23.59 9.98 -0.69
CA SER A 91 -24.01 8.60 -0.99
C SER A 91 -22.93 7.79 -1.70
N THR A 92 -22.18 8.41 -2.61
CA THR A 92 -21.09 7.77 -3.35
C THR A 92 -19.86 7.59 -2.46
N ARG A 93 -19.22 6.42 -2.56
CA ARG A 93 -17.99 6.08 -1.85
C ARG A 93 -16.89 5.70 -2.83
N TYR A 94 -15.66 6.05 -2.47
CA TYR A 94 -14.48 5.85 -3.31
C TYR A 94 -13.43 5.01 -2.59
N ASN A 95 -12.78 4.14 -3.34
CA ASN A 95 -11.55 3.49 -2.90
C ASN A 95 -10.44 4.55 -2.77
N VAL A 96 -9.44 4.27 -1.93
CA VAL A 96 -8.32 5.18 -1.67
C VAL A 96 -6.99 4.49 -1.92
N LEU A 97 -6.11 5.15 -2.68
CA LEU A 97 -4.70 4.81 -2.78
C LEU A 97 -3.86 5.92 -2.15
N TYR A 98 -3.14 5.63 -1.10
CA TYR A 98 -2.07 6.49 -0.61
C TYR A 98 -0.80 6.21 -1.41
N LEU A 99 -0.09 7.26 -1.85
CA LEU A 99 1.01 7.14 -2.80
C LEU A 99 2.22 7.95 -2.33
N MET A 100 3.40 7.29 -2.25
CA MET A 100 4.62 7.87 -1.74
C MET A 100 5.69 8.00 -2.84
N HIS A 101 6.26 9.21 -2.97
CA HIS A 101 7.33 9.53 -3.94
C HIS A 101 8.68 8.90 -3.62
N GLY A 102 9.62 9.00 -4.55
CA GLY A 102 11.01 8.57 -4.43
C GLY A 102 11.92 9.55 -3.68
N GLY A 103 13.18 9.17 -3.51
CA GLY A 103 14.18 10.04 -2.91
C GLY A 103 14.45 11.29 -3.74
N GLY A 104 14.49 12.47 -3.09
CA GLY A 104 14.70 13.75 -3.74
C GLY A 104 13.47 14.37 -4.40
N ASP A 105 12.32 13.68 -4.39
CA ASP A 105 11.08 14.10 -5.01
C ASP A 105 10.09 14.71 -3.99
N ASN A 106 8.85 14.93 -4.42
CA ASN A 106 7.76 15.47 -3.63
C ASN A 106 6.42 14.91 -4.18
N PRO A 107 5.26 15.17 -3.53
CA PRO A 107 3.96 14.67 -4.00
C PRO A 107 3.62 15.04 -5.45
N GLY A 108 4.12 16.18 -5.95
CA GLY A 108 3.92 16.63 -7.33
C GLY A 108 4.62 15.76 -8.40
N TRP A 109 5.53 14.89 -8.02
CA TRP A 109 6.21 14.00 -8.96
C TRP A 109 5.25 13.11 -9.76
N TYR A 110 4.15 12.70 -9.16
CA TYR A 110 3.11 11.90 -9.82
C TYR A 110 2.16 12.73 -10.67
N PHE A 111 1.63 13.81 -10.09
CA PHE A 111 0.48 14.53 -10.65
C PHE A 111 0.79 15.97 -11.07
N GLY A 112 2.02 16.42 -10.87
CA GLY A 112 2.33 17.85 -10.99
C GLY A 112 1.64 18.65 -9.90
N GLU A 113 1.34 19.91 -10.20
CA GLU A 113 0.61 20.82 -9.33
C GLU A 113 -0.86 20.92 -9.71
N PRO A 114 -1.73 21.47 -8.85
CA PRO A 114 -3.13 21.76 -9.21
C PRO A 114 -3.24 22.47 -10.57
N GLY A 115 -4.10 21.96 -11.43
CA GLY A 115 -4.28 22.47 -12.80
C GLY A 115 -3.32 21.88 -13.85
N ARG A 116 -2.36 21.05 -13.46
CA ARG A 116 -1.48 20.34 -14.40
C ARG A 116 -2.09 18.99 -14.82
N ASN A 117 -1.74 18.56 -16.04
CA ASN A 117 -2.06 17.24 -16.57
C ASN A 117 -0.75 16.50 -16.84
N THR A 118 -0.34 15.63 -15.91
CA THR A 118 0.80 14.72 -16.11
C THR A 118 0.39 13.52 -16.93
N ARG A 119 1.36 12.84 -17.53
CA ARG A 119 1.10 11.60 -18.27
C ARG A 119 0.44 10.52 -17.40
N LEU A 120 0.87 10.41 -16.14
CA LEU A 120 0.26 9.45 -15.21
C LEU A 120 -1.20 9.80 -14.93
N LYS A 121 -1.51 11.08 -14.64
CA LYS A 121 -2.89 11.52 -14.43
C LYS A 121 -3.76 11.18 -15.63
N ASN A 122 -3.28 11.50 -16.84
CA ASN A 122 -4.03 11.22 -18.07
C ASN A 122 -4.33 9.72 -18.24
N VAL A 123 -3.36 8.86 -17.95
CA VAL A 123 -3.55 7.40 -17.99
C VAL A 123 -4.62 6.94 -16.99
N ILE A 124 -4.58 7.46 -15.76
CA ILE A 124 -5.59 7.15 -14.75
C ILE A 124 -6.99 7.65 -15.17
N ASP A 125 -7.05 8.87 -15.70
CA ASP A 125 -8.30 9.45 -16.22
C ASP A 125 -8.92 8.58 -17.31
N HIS A 126 -8.13 8.10 -18.28
CA HIS A 126 -8.60 7.22 -19.36
C HIS A 126 -9.04 5.84 -18.82
N LEU A 127 -8.31 5.23 -17.89
CA LEU A 127 -8.72 3.99 -17.25
C LEU A 127 -10.09 4.09 -16.60
N ILE A 128 -10.35 5.19 -15.89
CA ILE A 128 -11.65 5.44 -15.25
C ILE A 128 -12.72 5.77 -16.31
N ALA A 129 -12.43 6.66 -17.24
CA ALA A 129 -13.40 7.09 -18.26
C ALA A 129 -13.87 5.95 -19.16
N ASN A 130 -12.99 4.99 -19.44
CA ASN A 130 -13.28 3.81 -20.27
C ASN A 130 -13.86 2.64 -19.45
N GLY A 131 -14.04 2.79 -18.15
CA GLY A 131 -14.57 1.73 -17.28
C GLY A 131 -13.62 0.55 -17.06
N GLU A 132 -12.32 0.73 -17.34
CA GLU A 132 -11.28 -0.27 -17.11
C GLU A 132 -10.87 -0.35 -15.63
N MET A 133 -11.15 0.71 -14.88
CA MET A 133 -10.93 0.81 -13.46
C MET A 133 -12.09 1.58 -12.81
N LYS A 134 -12.48 1.19 -11.59
CA LYS A 134 -13.44 1.99 -10.81
C LYS A 134 -12.82 3.33 -10.41
N PRO A 135 -13.63 4.40 -10.31
CA PRO A 135 -13.15 5.66 -9.75
C PRO A 135 -12.54 5.47 -8.37
N LEU A 136 -11.36 6.05 -8.15
CA LEU A 136 -10.70 6.06 -6.85
C LEU A 136 -10.11 7.43 -6.56
N ILE A 137 -9.90 7.72 -5.29
CA ILE A 137 -9.17 8.89 -4.81
C ILE A 137 -7.71 8.47 -4.60
N ILE A 138 -6.75 9.31 -5.03
CA ILE A 138 -5.33 9.05 -4.77
C ILE A 138 -4.76 10.20 -3.95
N CYS A 139 -4.15 9.89 -2.80
CA CYS A 139 -3.48 10.84 -1.94
C CYS A 139 -1.96 10.69 -2.07
N ALA A 140 -1.31 11.61 -2.77
CA ALA A 140 0.13 11.65 -2.90
C ALA A 140 0.75 12.42 -1.72
N LEU A 141 1.66 11.78 -1.02
CA LEU A 141 2.20 12.19 0.28
C LEU A 141 3.72 12.32 0.25
N SER A 142 4.32 12.84 1.33
CA SER A 142 5.75 12.94 1.50
C SER A 142 6.18 12.42 2.87
N TYR A 143 7.25 11.62 2.91
CA TYR A 143 7.91 11.21 4.16
C TYR A 143 8.89 12.25 4.71
N TYR A 144 9.18 13.33 3.96
CA TYR A 144 10.02 14.41 4.49
C TYR A 144 9.34 15.13 5.65
N THR A 145 10.13 15.51 6.65
CA THR A 145 9.63 16.08 7.90
C THR A 145 10.58 17.18 8.40
N GLN A 146 10.10 18.00 9.33
CA GLN A 146 10.90 19.08 9.92
C GLN A 146 11.77 18.61 11.10
N TYR A 147 11.48 17.44 11.68
CA TYR A 147 12.18 16.94 12.88
C TYR A 147 13.34 15.98 12.57
N SER A 148 13.51 15.58 11.31
CA SER A 148 14.60 14.68 10.92
C SER A 148 15.06 14.94 9.50
N ASN A 149 16.37 14.99 9.28
CA ASN A 149 17.00 15.05 7.96
C ASN A 149 17.39 13.65 7.43
N ASP A 150 17.16 12.59 8.19
CA ASP A 150 17.43 11.22 7.76
C ASP A 150 16.26 10.70 6.89
N ALA A 151 16.39 10.88 5.59
CA ALA A 151 15.37 10.46 4.63
C ALA A 151 15.09 8.94 4.68
N THR A 152 16.10 8.11 4.97
CA THR A 152 15.95 6.67 5.10
C THR A 152 15.08 6.31 6.30
N LYS A 153 15.42 6.90 7.47
CA LYS A 153 14.61 6.73 8.68
C LYS A 153 13.18 7.24 8.46
N ASN A 154 13.03 8.42 7.89
CA ASN A 154 11.73 9.03 7.66
C ASN A 154 10.83 8.17 6.76
N CYS A 155 11.37 7.56 5.70
CA CYS A 155 10.58 6.72 4.82
C CYS A 155 10.19 5.38 5.49
N ILE A 156 11.06 4.80 6.32
CA ILE A 156 10.74 3.59 7.09
C ILE A 156 9.70 3.88 8.18
N ASP A 157 9.82 4.99 8.87
CA ASP A 157 8.95 5.37 9.99
C ASP A 157 7.65 6.06 9.56
N TYR A 158 7.45 6.26 8.26
CA TYR A 158 6.30 6.99 7.74
C TYR A 158 4.95 6.39 8.17
N HIS A 159 4.91 5.11 8.44
CA HIS A 159 3.70 4.44 8.91
C HIS A 159 3.11 5.06 10.19
N TYR A 160 3.92 5.65 11.08
CA TYR A 160 3.42 6.36 12.26
C TYR A 160 2.60 7.59 11.89
N GLU A 161 3.12 8.41 10.95
CA GLU A 161 2.42 9.59 10.46
C GLU A 161 1.16 9.20 9.68
N LEU A 162 1.27 8.16 8.84
CA LEU A 162 0.15 7.67 8.04
C LEU A 162 -1.03 7.23 8.92
N ASP A 163 -0.77 6.37 9.90
CA ASP A 163 -1.77 5.80 10.81
C ASP A 163 -2.37 6.86 11.75
N LYS A 164 -1.54 7.70 12.37
CA LYS A 164 -1.98 8.62 13.41
C LYS A 164 -2.55 9.94 12.89
N ASP A 165 -2.02 10.46 11.80
CA ASP A 165 -2.31 11.82 11.37
C ASP A 165 -3.01 11.87 10.01
N VAL A 166 -2.54 11.09 9.01
CA VAL A 166 -3.05 11.18 7.64
C VAL A 166 -4.39 10.49 7.48
N ILE A 167 -4.47 9.19 7.77
CA ILE A 167 -5.69 8.39 7.56
C ILE A 167 -6.88 8.99 8.30
N PRO A 168 -6.79 9.34 9.60
CA PRO A 168 -7.93 9.89 10.31
C PRO A 168 -8.45 11.22 9.76
N VAL A 169 -7.56 12.10 9.28
CA VAL A 169 -7.94 13.38 8.68
C VAL A 169 -8.52 13.17 7.30
N PHE A 170 -7.85 12.36 6.47
CA PHE A 170 -8.24 12.09 5.09
C PHE A 170 -9.60 11.39 5.00
N GLU A 171 -9.79 10.32 5.75
CA GLU A 171 -11.02 9.52 5.73
C GLU A 171 -12.24 10.28 6.28
N LYS A 172 -12.03 11.30 7.10
CA LYS A 172 -13.09 12.23 7.51
C LYS A 172 -13.43 13.29 6.47
N GLN A 173 -12.44 13.70 5.67
CA GLN A 173 -12.59 14.80 4.72
C GLN A 173 -13.18 14.34 3.39
N TYR A 174 -12.87 13.11 2.95
CA TYR A 174 -13.28 12.60 1.64
C TYR A 174 -14.30 11.46 1.76
N HIS A 175 -15.09 11.24 0.71
CA HIS A 175 -16.15 10.21 0.67
C HIS A 175 -15.55 8.83 0.42
N THR A 176 -14.88 8.28 1.43
CA THR A 176 -14.29 6.94 1.43
C THR A 176 -15.27 5.88 1.93
N TYR A 177 -14.86 4.63 1.91
CA TYR A 177 -15.65 3.52 2.47
C TYR A 177 -15.56 3.41 4.00
N ALA A 178 -14.63 4.10 4.65
CA ALA A 178 -14.57 4.13 6.11
C ALA A 178 -15.80 4.85 6.67
N LYS A 179 -16.53 4.18 7.53
CA LYS A 179 -17.71 4.75 8.21
C LYS A 179 -17.31 5.70 9.33
N ASP A 180 -16.14 5.47 9.89
CA ASP A 180 -15.53 6.20 10.98
C ASP A 180 -14.02 5.99 10.89
N VAL A 181 -13.24 6.66 11.72
CA VAL A 181 -11.78 6.54 11.83
C VAL A 181 -11.34 5.80 13.10
N THR A 182 -12.23 5.03 13.69
CA THR A 182 -11.88 4.04 14.70
C THR A 182 -11.15 2.87 14.05
N GLN A 183 -10.28 2.19 14.80
CA GLN A 183 -9.55 1.04 14.28
C GLN A 183 -10.49 -0.01 13.67
N ASP A 184 -11.58 -0.33 14.35
CA ASP A 184 -12.57 -1.31 13.86
C ASP A 184 -13.19 -0.90 12.52
N ALA A 185 -13.48 0.40 12.33
CA ALA A 185 -14.04 0.91 11.07
C ALA A 185 -13.00 0.91 9.94
N LEU A 186 -11.75 1.22 10.25
CA LEU A 186 -10.63 1.18 9.31
C LEU A 186 -10.34 -0.27 8.88
N ASP A 187 -10.30 -1.21 9.82
CA ASP A 187 -10.12 -2.63 9.54
C ASP A 187 -11.28 -3.20 8.71
N ALA A 188 -12.52 -2.81 9.03
CA ALA A 188 -13.71 -3.24 8.27
C ALA A 188 -13.71 -2.74 6.82
N SER A 189 -13.11 -1.57 6.56
CA SER A 189 -13.02 -0.96 5.22
C SER A 189 -11.68 -1.21 4.50
N ARG A 190 -10.81 -2.05 5.05
CA ARG A 190 -9.44 -2.30 4.55
C ARG A 190 -9.34 -2.66 3.05
N TRP A 191 -10.34 -3.35 2.52
CA TRP A 191 -10.43 -3.73 1.10
C TRP A 191 -10.75 -2.56 0.15
N HIS A 192 -10.94 -1.38 0.70
CA HIS A 192 -11.12 -0.15 -0.04
C HIS A 192 -9.93 0.79 0.10
N ARG A 193 -8.81 0.30 0.68
CA ARG A 193 -7.62 1.11 0.94
C ARG A 193 -6.36 0.38 0.51
N GLY A 194 -5.46 1.12 -0.13
CA GLY A 194 -4.16 0.61 -0.52
C GLY A 194 -3.06 1.64 -0.32
N PHE A 195 -1.83 1.17 -0.31
CA PHE A 195 -0.64 2.00 -0.27
C PHE A 195 0.33 1.59 -1.38
N GLY A 196 0.95 2.57 -2.02
CA GLY A 196 1.97 2.34 -3.03
C GLY A 196 3.05 3.40 -3.00
N GLY A 197 4.15 3.13 -3.68
CA GLY A 197 5.21 4.14 -3.78
C GLY A 197 6.36 3.68 -4.65
N PHE A 198 7.13 4.68 -5.10
CA PHE A 198 8.27 4.50 -6.00
C PHE A 198 9.60 4.68 -5.26
N SER A 199 10.59 3.83 -5.54
CA SER A 199 11.95 3.94 -4.99
C SER A 199 11.94 3.91 -3.45
N MET A 200 12.36 4.98 -2.78
CA MET A 200 12.18 5.12 -1.33
C MET A 200 10.70 5.02 -0.91
N GLY A 201 9.76 5.45 -1.75
CA GLY A 201 8.33 5.23 -1.53
C GLY A 201 7.94 3.75 -1.54
N ALA A 202 8.66 2.89 -2.28
CA ALA A 202 8.46 1.44 -2.18
C ALA A 202 8.93 0.91 -0.82
N CYS A 203 10.03 1.45 -0.26
CA CYS A 203 10.47 1.11 1.09
C CYS A 203 9.41 1.52 2.13
N ALA A 204 8.82 2.72 1.97
CA ALA A 204 7.68 3.13 2.79
C ALA A 204 6.48 2.18 2.61
N THR A 205 6.23 1.69 1.39
CA THR A 205 5.16 0.71 1.12
C THR A 205 5.37 -0.59 1.90
N TRP A 206 6.59 -1.10 1.94
CA TRP A 206 6.92 -2.29 2.74
C TRP A 206 6.79 -2.03 4.25
N SER A 207 7.17 -0.85 4.72
CA SER A 207 6.96 -0.47 6.13
C SER A 207 5.46 -0.34 6.46
N VAL A 208 4.66 0.25 5.59
CA VAL A 208 3.20 0.30 5.76
C VAL A 208 2.59 -1.10 5.72
N PHE A 209 3.09 -2.01 4.87
CA PHE A 209 2.70 -3.42 4.92
C PHE A 209 3.00 -4.05 6.28
N GLU A 210 4.16 -3.76 6.86
CA GLU A 210 4.56 -4.30 8.15
C GLU A 210 3.67 -3.82 9.31
N HIS A 211 3.31 -2.53 9.32
CA HIS A 211 2.71 -1.88 10.47
C HIS A 211 1.21 -1.59 10.34
N CYS A 212 0.68 -1.45 9.11
CA CYS A 212 -0.71 -1.10 8.83
C CYS A 212 -1.48 -2.20 8.09
N LEU A 213 -1.02 -3.45 8.15
CA LEU A 213 -1.64 -4.58 7.45
C LEU A 213 -3.10 -4.83 7.85
N GLY A 214 -3.53 -4.41 9.04
CA GLY A 214 -4.92 -4.44 9.48
C GLY A 214 -5.83 -3.55 8.64
N GLU A 215 -5.35 -2.37 8.28
CA GLU A 215 -6.13 -1.31 7.67
C GLU A 215 -6.10 -1.30 6.14
N MET A 216 -5.18 -2.03 5.52
CA MET A 216 -4.95 -2.01 4.08
C MET A 216 -5.04 -3.39 3.45
N GLY A 217 -5.72 -3.47 2.30
CA GLY A 217 -5.85 -4.69 1.52
C GLY A 217 -4.90 -4.76 0.33
N TYR A 218 -4.37 -3.63 -0.15
CA TYR A 218 -3.60 -3.56 -1.40
C TYR A 218 -2.29 -2.82 -1.24
N PHE A 219 -1.22 -3.37 -1.85
CA PHE A 219 0.13 -2.79 -1.80
C PHE A 219 0.76 -2.78 -3.19
N ILE A 220 1.31 -1.61 -3.58
CA ILE A 220 1.95 -1.42 -4.90
C ILE A 220 3.37 -0.88 -4.70
N PRO A 221 4.32 -1.69 -4.21
CA PRO A 221 5.72 -1.28 -4.15
C PRO A 221 6.32 -1.25 -5.55
N MET A 222 6.86 -0.10 -5.96
CA MET A 222 7.44 0.14 -7.27
C MET A 222 8.92 0.49 -7.15
N SER A 223 9.80 -0.33 -7.76
CA SER A 223 11.24 -0.05 -7.84
C SER A 223 11.94 0.08 -6.48
N GLY A 224 11.67 -0.85 -5.54
CA GLY A 224 12.33 -0.86 -4.22
C GLY A 224 12.00 -2.09 -3.39
N ASP A 225 12.99 -2.52 -2.60
CA ASP A 225 12.92 -3.64 -1.67
C ASP A 225 12.57 -3.19 -0.24
N CYS A 226 12.28 -4.13 0.64
CA CYS A 226 12.04 -3.87 2.06
C CYS A 226 13.37 -3.61 2.78
N TRP A 227 13.48 -2.45 3.45
CA TRP A 227 14.70 -2.04 4.17
C TRP A 227 14.67 -2.33 5.67
N ALA A 228 13.63 -2.94 6.20
CA ALA A 228 13.51 -3.26 7.63
C ALA A 228 14.67 -4.14 8.16
N LYS A 229 15.28 -4.95 7.28
CA LYS A 229 16.46 -5.79 7.59
C LYS A 229 17.72 -5.37 6.82
N GLY A 230 17.75 -4.14 6.33
CA GLY A 230 18.80 -3.57 5.51
C GLY A 230 18.57 -3.78 4.01
N ARG A 231 18.98 -2.78 3.24
CA ARG A 231 18.83 -2.76 1.78
C ARG A 231 19.53 -3.97 1.14
N GLY A 232 18.84 -4.63 0.22
CA GLY A 232 19.37 -5.79 -0.51
C GLY A 232 19.44 -7.08 0.30
N ASN A 233 18.97 -7.09 1.55
CA ASN A 233 18.95 -8.30 2.38
C ASN A 233 17.69 -9.14 2.11
N SER A 234 17.62 -9.70 0.92
CA SER A 234 16.44 -10.36 0.36
C SER A 234 15.87 -11.48 1.23
N VAL A 235 16.75 -12.33 1.77
CA VAL A 235 16.37 -13.52 2.58
C VAL A 235 15.72 -13.06 3.90
N GLU A 236 16.39 -12.18 4.63
CA GLU A 236 15.92 -11.71 5.93
C GLU A 236 14.68 -10.83 5.78
N SER A 237 14.60 -10.01 4.72
CA SER A 237 13.43 -9.19 4.43
C SER A 237 12.20 -10.04 4.10
N ALA A 238 12.34 -11.06 3.26
CA ALA A 238 11.23 -11.96 2.94
C ALA A 238 10.74 -12.76 4.17
N ARG A 239 11.68 -13.27 4.99
CA ARG A 239 11.37 -13.96 6.25
C ARG A 239 10.62 -13.02 7.20
N HIS A 240 11.14 -11.81 7.39
CA HIS A 240 10.54 -10.80 8.27
C HIS A 240 9.12 -10.43 7.85
N LEU A 241 8.89 -10.20 6.55
CA LEU A 241 7.54 -9.91 6.04
C LEU A 241 6.58 -11.10 6.25
N ALA A 242 7.05 -12.34 6.08
CA ALA A 242 6.25 -13.53 6.36
C ALA A 242 5.88 -13.63 7.85
N GLU A 243 6.86 -13.46 8.75
CA GLU A 243 6.64 -13.43 10.20
C GLU A 243 5.65 -12.32 10.61
N THR A 244 5.74 -11.16 9.96
CA THR A 244 4.82 -10.04 10.17
C THR A 244 3.36 -10.42 9.87
N VAL A 245 3.10 -11.09 8.76
CA VAL A 245 1.74 -11.56 8.41
C VAL A 245 1.20 -12.49 9.49
N VAL A 246 2.00 -13.48 9.91
CA VAL A 246 1.62 -14.44 10.97
C VAL A 246 1.38 -13.73 12.30
N LYS A 247 2.28 -12.81 12.70
CA LYS A 247 2.16 -12.04 13.94
C LYS A 247 0.88 -11.20 14.00
N ASN A 248 0.44 -10.68 12.85
CA ASN A 248 -0.81 -9.94 12.74
C ASN A 248 -2.05 -10.82 12.59
N GLY A 249 -1.93 -12.15 12.70
CA GLY A 249 -3.04 -13.08 12.54
C GLY A 249 -3.65 -13.08 11.14
N LYS A 250 -2.87 -12.66 10.14
CA LYS A 250 -3.29 -12.57 8.74
C LYS A 250 -2.81 -13.78 7.93
N THR A 251 -3.36 -13.94 6.75
CA THR A 251 -3.09 -15.04 5.81
C THR A 251 -2.94 -14.50 4.39
N ALA A 252 -2.62 -15.35 3.44
CA ALA A 252 -2.60 -15.01 2.02
C ALA A 252 -3.93 -14.45 1.46
N LYS A 253 -5.02 -14.54 2.21
CA LYS A 253 -6.35 -14.04 1.81
C LYS A 253 -6.62 -12.61 2.29
N ASP A 254 -5.70 -12.04 3.05
CA ASP A 254 -5.92 -10.77 3.73
C ASP A 254 -5.27 -9.59 3.03
N PHE A 255 -4.54 -9.79 1.94
CA PHE A 255 -3.89 -8.72 1.19
C PHE A 255 -3.53 -9.14 -0.23
N TYR A 256 -3.26 -8.15 -1.08
CA TYR A 256 -2.69 -8.32 -2.41
C TYR A 256 -1.48 -7.41 -2.60
N ILE A 257 -0.41 -7.94 -3.20
CA ILE A 257 0.80 -7.20 -3.55
C ILE A 257 0.99 -7.26 -5.07
N TYR A 258 0.87 -6.12 -5.73
CA TYR A 258 1.25 -5.95 -7.12
C TYR A 258 2.52 -5.11 -7.18
N SER A 259 3.66 -5.76 -7.25
CA SER A 259 4.95 -5.08 -7.31
C SER A 259 5.40 -4.88 -8.76
N GLY A 260 6.33 -3.94 -8.99
CA GLY A 260 6.87 -3.79 -10.33
C GLY A 260 8.08 -2.86 -10.43
N CYS A 261 8.91 -3.10 -11.45
CA CYS A 261 10.03 -2.23 -11.80
C CYS A 261 10.41 -2.39 -13.27
N GLY A 262 11.32 -1.54 -13.75
CA GLY A 262 11.98 -1.72 -15.04
C GLY A 262 13.05 -2.81 -15.00
N ARG A 263 13.36 -3.44 -16.14
CA ARG A 263 14.47 -4.40 -16.25
C ARG A 263 15.83 -3.74 -16.02
N ASN A 264 15.98 -2.50 -16.46
CA ASN A 264 17.22 -1.72 -16.31
C ASN A 264 17.16 -0.77 -15.11
N ASP A 265 16.32 -1.08 -14.12
CA ASP A 265 16.14 -0.31 -12.91
C ASP A 265 17.23 -0.64 -11.89
N VAL A 266 17.79 0.40 -11.25
CA VAL A 266 18.82 0.25 -10.20
C VAL A 266 18.31 -0.48 -8.96
N ALA A 267 17.00 -0.57 -8.78
CA ALA A 267 16.38 -1.32 -7.67
C ALA A 267 16.07 -2.79 -8.03
N GLU A 268 16.03 -3.14 -9.31
CA GLU A 268 15.70 -4.50 -9.76
C GLU A 268 16.59 -5.57 -9.11
N PRO A 269 17.96 -5.38 -9.02
CA PRO A 269 18.85 -6.35 -8.40
C PRO A 269 18.59 -6.64 -6.91
N ASN A 270 17.85 -5.78 -6.20
CA ASN A 270 17.45 -5.99 -4.81
C ASN A 270 16.00 -6.47 -4.69
N MET A 271 15.10 -5.85 -5.47
CA MET A 271 13.67 -6.12 -5.43
C MET A 271 13.32 -7.52 -5.93
N THR A 272 13.81 -7.92 -7.09
CA THR A 272 13.50 -9.23 -7.69
C THR A 272 14.00 -10.40 -6.85
N PRO A 273 15.23 -10.40 -6.30
CA PRO A 273 15.64 -11.42 -5.36
C PRO A 273 14.76 -11.52 -4.12
N MET A 274 14.32 -10.38 -3.54
CA MET A 274 13.43 -10.38 -2.40
C MET A 274 12.08 -11.03 -2.74
N ILE A 275 11.47 -10.68 -3.86
CA ILE A 275 10.22 -11.31 -4.32
C ILE A 275 10.42 -12.83 -4.54
N ASN A 276 11.56 -13.25 -5.08
CA ASN A 276 11.88 -14.67 -5.23
C ASN A 276 12.04 -15.39 -3.88
N GLU A 277 12.59 -14.74 -2.87
CA GLU A 277 12.63 -15.29 -1.51
C GLU A 277 11.23 -15.35 -0.89
N MET A 278 10.36 -14.35 -1.11
CA MET A 278 8.97 -14.37 -0.65
C MET A 278 8.20 -15.58 -1.22
N LYS A 279 8.44 -15.98 -2.46
CA LYS A 279 7.81 -17.16 -3.08
C LYS A 279 8.12 -18.48 -2.33
N LYS A 280 9.12 -18.52 -1.45
CA LYS A 280 9.43 -19.67 -0.61
C LYS A 280 8.49 -19.83 0.60
N TYR A 281 7.58 -18.87 0.81
CA TYR A 281 6.53 -18.89 1.83
C TYR A 281 5.14 -18.93 1.15
N PRO A 282 4.80 -19.99 0.39
CA PRO A 282 3.61 -19.99 -0.49
C PRO A 282 2.28 -19.97 0.26
N GLU A 283 2.26 -20.33 1.55
CA GLU A 283 1.11 -20.22 2.45
C GLU A 283 0.79 -18.76 2.83
N ILE A 284 1.76 -17.85 2.63
CA ILE A 284 1.65 -16.42 2.94
C ILE A 284 1.72 -15.58 1.67
N PHE A 285 2.74 -15.82 0.82
CA PHE A 285 2.99 -15.10 -0.43
C PHE A 285 2.83 -16.03 -1.62
N LYS A 286 1.61 -16.28 -1.99
CA LYS A 286 1.30 -17.16 -3.12
C LYS A 286 1.43 -16.37 -4.42
N TYR A 287 2.54 -16.60 -5.13
CA TYR A 287 2.77 -15.97 -6.44
C TYR A 287 1.77 -16.49 -7.48
N CYS A 288 1.22 -15.60 -8.29
CA CYS A 288 0.14 -15.94 -9.23
C CYS A 288 0.12 -15.02 -10.44
N ASP A 289 -0.39 -15.55 -11.54
CA ASP A 289 -0.70 -14.78 -12.76
C ASP A 289 -2.11 -14.16 -12.72
N ASN A 290 -2.89 -14.50 -11.70
CA ASN A 290 -4.21 -13.95 -11.45
C ASN A 290 -4.51 -13.96 -9.94
N PHE A 291 -4.96 -12.85 -9.37
CA PHE A 291 -5.21 -12.72 -7.93
C PHE A 291 -6.37 -13.58 -7.37
N ARG A 292 -7.10 -14.31 -8.23
CA ARG A 292 -7.95 -15.42 -7.77
C ARG A 292 -7.12 -16.54 -7.16
N ASP A 293 -5.94 -16.78 -7.71
CA ASP A 293 -5.12 -17.94 -7.41
C ASP A 293 -4.01 -17.66 -6.40
N GLY A 294 -3.82 -16.40 -6.04
CA GLY A 294 -2.79 -15.97 -5.10
C GLY A 294 -2.88 -14.50 -4.73
N ASN A 295 -1.83 -13.96 -4.11
CA ASN A 295 -1.82 -12.61 -3.57
C ASN A 295 -0.52 -11.84 -3.81
N LEU A 296 0.43 -12.42 -4.56
CA LEU A 296 1.69 -11.78 -4.90
C LEU A 296 1.94 -11.85 -6.39
N TYR A 297 2.27 -10.72 -7.00
CA TYR A 297 2.75 -10.64 -8.37
C TYR A 297 3.87 -9.60 -8.51
N GLN A 298 4.82 -9.84 -9.42
CA GLN A 298 5.82 -8.86 -9.82
C GLN A 298 5.77 -8.66 -11.33
N MET A 299 5.53 -7.43 -11.76
CA MET A 299 5.66 -7.01 -13.14
C MET A 299 7.09 -6.50 -13.40
N ILE A 300 7.73 -6.98 -14.46
CA ILE A 300 8.98 -6.42 -14.96
C ILE A 300 8.70 -5.78 -16.33
N TYR A 301 8.91 -4.47 -16.41
CA TYR A 301 8.86 -3.76 -17.68
C TYR A 301 10.21 -3.87 -18.39
N GLU A 302 10.30 -4.70 -19.42
CA GLU A 302 11.56 -5.11 -20.07
C GLU A 302 12.38 -3.93 -20.64
N ARG A 303 11.72 -2.84 -21.05
CA ARG A 303 12.36 -1.64 -21.58
C ARG A 303 12.50 -0.51 -20.55
N GLY A 304 12.09 -0.75 -19.31
CA GLY A 304 12.00 0.24 -18.24
C GLY A 304 13.31 0.44 -17.49
N GLY A 305 13.46 1.64 -16.94
CA GLY A 305 14.49 2.05 -16.00
C GLY A 305 13.88 2.53 -14.67
N HIS A 306 14.67 3.25 -13.89
CA HIS A 306 14.25 3.85 -12.61
C HIS A 306 13.59 5.21 -12.86
N ASP A 307 12.38 5.23 -13.42
CA ASP A 307 11.74 6.44 -13.90
C ASP A 307 10.21 6.38 -13.91
N ILE A 308 9.58 7.55 -14.14
CA ILE A 308 8.12 7.70 -14.20
C ILE A 308 7.47 6.86 -15.30
N ASN A 309 8.19 6.55 -16.41
CA ASN A 309 7.59 5.75 -17.48
C ASN A 309 7.40 4.30 -17.02
N SER A 310 8.33 3.75 -16.24
CA SER A 310 8.18 2.44 -15.60
C SER A 310 7.03 2.45 -14.61
N VAL A 311 6.94 3.48 -13.76
CA VAL A 311 5.84 3.65 -12.79
C VAL A 311 4.49 3.72 -13.49
N ILE A 312 4.36 4.50 -14.56
CA ILE A 312 3.10 4.58 -15.33
C ILE A 312 2.65 3.18 -15.80
N ARG A 313 3.57 2.34 -16.27
CA ARG A 313 3.23 0.99 -16.72
C ARG A 313 2.87 0.06 -15.58
N VAL A 314 3.55 0.18 -14.44
CA VAL A 314 3.17 -0.58 -13.25
C VAL A 314 1.77 -0.18 -12.78
N MET A 315 1.47 1.10 -12.72
CA MET A 315 0.16 1.59 -12.29
C MET A 315 -0.94 1.28 -13.32
N TYR A 316 -0.68 1.43 -14.63
CA TYR A 316 -1.61 1.07 -15.69
C TYR A 316 -2.02 -0.41 -15.63
N ASN A 317 -1.06 -1.30 -15.39
CA ASN A 317 -1.32 -2.73 -15.29
C ASN A 317 -1.83 -3.17 -13.91
N GLY A 318 -1.46 -2.49 -12.85
CA GLY A 318 -1.75 -2.85 -11.46
C GLY A 318 -3.07 -2.30 -10.94
N LEU A 319 -3.37 -1.01 -11.16
CA LEU A 319 -4.55 -0.36 -10.59
C LEU A 319 -5.89 -1.02 -10.97
N PRO A 320 -6.11 -1.46 -12.23
CA PRO A 320 -7.33 -2.18 -12.61
C PRO A 320 -7.51 -3.53 -11.89
N LYS A 321 -6.47 -4.02 -11.23
CA LYS A 321 -6.46 -5.30 -10.49
C LYS A 321 -6.61 -5.11 -8.98
N MET A 322 -6.58 -3.86 -8.52
CA MET A 322 -6.83 -3.44 -7.16
C MET A 322 -8.26 -2.93 -7.08
N PHE A 323 -8.87 -3.04 -5.96
CA PHE A 323 -10.20 -2.51 -5.67
C PHE A 323 -11.31 -3.05 -6.60
N ASP A 324 -12.35 -3.57 -6.02
CA ASP A 324 -13.58 -4.00 -6.74
C ASP A 324 -14.63 -2.91 -6.75
#